data_7656156f08fa1a3efc8d3ac369a77d61
#
_entry.id   7656156f08fa1a3efc8d3ac369a77d61
#
_cell.length_a   1.000
_cell.length_b   1.000
_cell.length_c   1.000
_cell.angle_alpha   90.00
_cell.angle_beta   90.00
_cell.angle_gamma   90.00
#
_symmetry.space_group_name_H-M   'P 1'
#
loop_
_entity.id
_entity.type
_entity.pdbx_description
1 polymer ?
#
loop_
_entity_poly.entity_id
_entity_poly.type
_entity_poly.pdbx_seq_one_letter_code
_entity_poly.pdbx_strand_id
1 'polypeptide(L)' 'MMPDEHMMKWFYISHLADKSARGVAKAYQELAEYTITVLDPGPERTVALRKLLEARDAAVRAAIHPGG' A
#
# COMPACT_ATOMS: atom_id res chain seq x y z
N MET A 1 -6.08 -14.49 14.30
CA MET A 1 -5.47 -14.22 13.02
C MET A 1 -5.51 -12.73 12.70
N MET A 2 -4.39 -12.16 12.31
CA MET A 2 -4.30 -10.70 12.11
C MET A 2 -3.72 -10.39 10.72
N PRO A 3 -4.40 -10.83 9.66
CA PRO A 3 -3.85 -10.63 8.31
C PRO A 3 -3.68 -9.16 7.95
N ASP A 4 -4.56 -8.29 8.44
CA ASP A 4 -4.50 -6.88 8.07
C ASP A 4 -3.32 -6.20 8.73
N GLU A 5 -3.06 -6.48 10.00
CA GLU A 5 -1.89 -5.92 10.68
C GLU A 5 -0.61 -6.43 10.07
N HIS A 6 -0.58 -7.71 9.73
CA HIS A 6 0.58 -8.30 9.08
C HIS A 6 0.81 -7.66 7.70
N MET A 7 -0.27 -7.42 6.99
CA MET A 7 -0.19 -6.83 5.65
C MET A 7 0.21 -5.37 5.71
N MET A 8 -0.22 -4.64 6.74
CA MET A 8 0.05 -3.21 6.85
C MET A 8 1.54 -2.89 6.87
N LYS A 9 2.36 -3.78 7.41
CA LYS A 9 3.80 -3.51 7.47
C LYS A 9 4.42 -3.30 6.09
N TRP A 10 3.83 -3.91 5.05
CA TRP A 10 4.36 -3.76 3.69
C TRP A 10 4.14 -2.36 3.14
N PHE A 11 3.12 -1.65 3.64
CA PHE A 11 2.89 -0.26 3.24
C PHE A 11 3.92 0.68 3.86
N TYR A 12 4.58 0.27 4.95
CA TYR A 12 5.52 1.12 5.66
C TYR A 12 6.96 0.91 5.21
N ILE A 13 7.20 -0.05 4.33
CA ILE A 13 8.54 -0.27 3.79
C ILE A 13 8.84 0.83 2.77
N SER A 14 9.89 1.61 3.04
CA SER A 14 10.21 2.74 2.19
C SER A 14 11.71 2.87 2.02
N HIS A 15 12.33 1.83 1.43
CA HIS A 15 13.75 1.88 1.09
C HIS A 15 13.93 2.35 -0.34
N LEU A 16 13.11 3.28 -0.76
CA LEU A 16 13.11 3.75 -2.14
C LEU A 16 14.00 4.98 -2.24
N ALA A 17 15.03 4.88 -3.08
CA ALA A 17 15.90 6.00 -3.34
C ALA A 17 15.22 7.06 -4.19
N ASP A 18 14.33 6.65 -5.08
CA ASP A 18 13.63 7.55 -5.99
C ASP A 18 12.58 8.36 -5.24
N LYS A 19 12.67 9.68 -5.40
CA LYS A 19 11.80 10.60 -4.67
C LYS A 19 10.33 10.46 -5.10
N SER A 20 10.09 10.29 -6.41
CA SER A 20 8.74 10.11 -6.91
C SER A 20 8.13 8.82 -6.37
N ALA A 21 8.92 7.75 -6.33
CA ALA A 21 8.46 6.47 -5.82
C ALA A 21 8.11 6.57 -4.35
N ARG A 22 8.91 7.32 -3.55
CA ARG A 22 8.61 7.51 -2.13
C ARG A 22 7.28 8.25 -1.94
N GLY A 23 7.03 9.27 -2.76
CA GLY A 23 5.78 10.01 -2.68
C GLY A 23 4.58 9.14 -3.01
N VAL A 24 4.72 8.33 -4.06
CA VAL A 24 3.68 7.38 -4.43
C VAL A 24 3.42 6.39 -3.29
N ALA A 25 4.48 5.80 -2.75
CA ALA A 25 4.34 4.81 -1.68
C ALA A 25 3.65 5.42 -0.46
N LYS A 26 3.98 6.67 -0.13
CA LYS A 26 3.38 7.33 1.02
C LYS A 26 1.89 7.57 0.82
N ALA A 27 1.47 7.92 -0.37
CA ALA A 27 0.05 8.14 -0.64
C ALA A 27 -0.75 6.85 -0.42
N TYR A 28 -0.20 5.72 -0.87
CA TYR A 28 -0.87 4.43 -0.66
C TYR A 28 -0.85 4.01 0.80
N GLN A 29 0.22 4.33 1.52
CA GLN A 29 0.27 4.08 2.96
C GLN A 29 -0.85 4.83 3.68
N GLU A 30 -1.03 6.10 3.35
CA GLU A 30 -2.06 6.92 3.98
C GLU A 30 -3.45 6.39 3.67
N LEU A 31 -3.69 5.93 2.45
CA LEU A 31 -4.96 5.35 2.09
C LEU A 31 -5.21 4.03 2.82
N ALA A 32 -4.17 3.23 2.97
CA ALA A 32 -4.28 1.98 3.73
C ALA A 32 -4.62 2.26 5.20
N GLU A 33 -3.98 3.27 5.79
CA GLU A 33 -4.27 3.67 7.16
C GLU A 33 -5.71 4.14 7.30
N TYR A 34 -6.19 4.90 6.34
CA TYR A 34 -7.58 5.33 6.33
C TYR A 34 -8.52 4.12 6.26
N THR A 35 -8.20 3.17 5.41
CA THR A 35 -9.02 1.97 5.21
C THR A 35 -9.20 1.19 6.50
N ILE A 36 -8.10 0.95 7.25
CA ILE A 36 -8.23 0.19 8.49
C ILE A 36 -8.84 1.00 9.62
N THR A 37 -8.86 2.32 9.48
CA THR A 37 -9.44 3.19 10.50
C THR A 37 -10.96 3.24 10.38
N VAL A 38 -11.48 3.29 9.15
CA VAL A 38 -12.92 3.53 8.95
C VAL A 38 -13.72 2.26 8.72
N LEU A 39 -13.08 1.14 8.40
CA LEU A 39 -13.78 -0.10 8.11
C LEU A 39 -13.53 -1.12 9.21
N ASP A 40 -14.58 -1.84 9.58
CA ASP A 40 -14.45 -2.92 10.56
C ASP A 40 -13.65 -4.08 9.95
N PRO A 41 -12.92 -4.83 10.79
CA PRO A 41 -12.23 -6.03 10.31
C PRO A 41 -13.18 -7.01 9.66
N GLY A 42 -12.75 -7.61 8.57
CA GLY A 42 -13.56 -8.61 7.87
C GLY A 42 -12.91 -8.98 6.55
N PRO A 43 -13.46 -9.98 5.88
CA PRO A 43 -12.86 -10.49 4.63
C PRO A 43 -12.73 -9.42 3.55
N GLU A 44 -13.73 -8.56 3.43
CA GLU A 44 -13.69 -7.54 2.37
C GLU A 44 -12.67 -6.46 2.66
N ARG A 45 -12.47 -6.09 3.94
CA ARG A 45 -11.41 -5.14 4.27
C ARG A 45 -10.04 -5.72 3.95
N THR A 46 -9.86 -7.01 4.23
CA THR A 46 -8.62 -7.70 3.90
C THR A 46 -8.38 -7.71 2.40
N VAL A 47 -9.43 -7.99 1.62
CA VAL A 47 -9.31 -7.96 0.15
C VAL A 47 -8.94 -6.55 -0.32
N ALA A 48 -9.59 -5.53 0.22
CA ALA A 48 -9.31 -4.15 -0.16
C ALA A 48 -7.84 -3.79 0.09
N LEU A 49 -7.30 -4.18 1.24
CA LEU A 49 -5.90 -3.90 1.56
C LEU A 49 -4.96 -4.65 0.64
N ARG A 50 -5.29 -5.91 0.30
CA ARG A 50 -4.45 -6.70 -0.61
C ARG A 50 -4.41 -6.05 -2.00
N LYS A 51 -5.57 -5.65 -2.49
CA LYS A 51 -5.64 -5.00 -3.81
C LYS A 51 -4.92 -3.66 -3.80
N LEU A 52 -5.03 -2.94 -2.69
CA LEU A 52 -4.35 -1.67 -2.54
C LEU A 52 -2.83 -1.86 -2.55
N LEU A 53 -2.35 -2.91 -1.89
CA LEU A 53 -0.92 -3.21 -1.88
C LEU A 53 -0.43 -3.58 -3.27
N GLU A 54 -1.20 -4.35 -4.02
CA GLU A 54 -0.88 -4.67 -5.39
C GLU A 54 -0.81 -3.41 -6.25
N ALA A 55 -1.77 -2.50 -6.05
CA ALA A 55 -1.79 -1.23 -6.77
C ALA A 55 -0.58 -0.37 -6.40
N ARG A 56 -0.24 -0.33 -5.12
CA ARG A 56 0.95 0.40 -4.64
C ARG A 56 2.21 -0.12 -5.32
N ASP A 57 2.36 -1.43 -5.38
CA ASP A 57 3.56 -2.01 -5.98
C ASP A 57 3.65 -1.66 -7.47
N ALA A 58 2.54 -1.73 -8.18
CA ALA A 58 2.52 -1.37 -9.60
C ALA A 58 2.81 0.12 -9.79
N ALA A 59 2.23 0.96 -8.94
CA ALA A 59 2.43 2.41 -9.04
C ALA A 59 3.88 2.79 -8.76
N VAL A 60 4.52 2.13 -7.79
CA VAL A 60 5.93 2.37 -7.49
C VAL A 60 6.79 1.95 -8.68
N ARG A 61 6.49 0.81 -9.29
CA ARG A 61 7.24 0.39 -10.47
C ARG A 61 7.07 1.37 -11.62
N ALA A 62 5.85 1.90 -11.78
CA ALA A 62 5.60 2.89 -12.83
C ALA A 62 6.37 4.18 -12.60
N ALA A 63 6.54 4.57 -11.33
CA ALA A 63 7.31 5.77 -10.99
C ALA A 63 8.80 5.58 -11.29
N ILE A 64 9.31 4.37 -11.07
CA ILE A 64 10.73 4.10 -11.26
C ILE A 64 11.02 3.81 -12.74
N HIS A 65 10.13 3.10 -13.42
CA HIS A 65 10.32 2.68 -14.81
C HIS A 65 9.13 3.10 -15.66
N PRO A 66 8.98 4.41 -15.94
CA PRO A 66 7.85 4.87 -16.77
C PRO A 66 7.92 4.24 -18.15
N GLY A 67 6.81 3.70 -18.59
CA GLY A 67 6.70 3.13 -19.92
C GLY A 67 7.28 1.73 -20.05
N GLY A 68 7.75 1.17 -18.95
CA GLY A 68 8.36 -0.17 -19.02
C GLY A 68 8.01 -1.03 -17.80
#